data_27261e9e21b436b59ae4ba7d46e66821
#
_entry.id   27261e9e21b436b59ae4ba7d46e66821
#
_cell.length_a   1.000
_cell.length_b   1.000
_cell.length_c   1.000
_cell.angle_alpha   90.00
_cell.angle_beta   90.00
_cell.angle_gamma   90.00
#
_symmetry.space_group_name_H-M   'P 1'
#
loop_
_entity.id
_entity.type
_entity.pdbx_description
1 polymer ?
#
loop_
_entity_poly.entity_id
_entity_poly.type
_entity_poly.pdbx_seq_one_letter_code
_entity_poly.pdbx_strand_id
1 'polypeptide(L)'
;MRELIAVFLSCDTNKEDILIRAIKGVFERGYGYIFSSEKAASEFRRIRRNVLSENHSYKGLLRFKEVEGGVMIAEFAPKNDILTLIVPHFVKRFPTINFVIADVKRGTAAMHMDGKVEFLELKELDYTISEREQFFEEAWKDFYKTIAINERRNEKLMISNMPKRYWRYLVEK
;
A
#
# COMPACT_ATOMS: atom_id res chain seq x y z
N MET A 1 -7.32 -18.81 4.39
CA MET A 1 -8.20 -17.64 4.28
C MET A 1 -7.46 -16.40 3.74
N ARG A 2 -6.41 -15.88 4.40
CA ARG A 2 -5.67 -14.66 3.97
C ARG A 2 -5.14 -14.69 2.54
N GLU A 3 -4.76 -15.85 2.02
CA GLU A 3 -4.22 -16.00 0.66
C GLU A 3 -5.28 -15.83 -0.42
N LEU A 4 -6.49 -16.32 -0.19
CA LEU A 4 -7.63 -16.14 -1.10
C LEU A 4 -8.05 -14.66 -1.17
N ILE A 5 -8.08 -13.99 0.00
CA ILE A 5 -8.36 -12.55 0.08
C ILE A 5 -7.36 -11.76 -0.76
N ALA A 6 -6.05 -12.06 -0.66
CA ALA A 6 -5.05 -11.35 -1.44
C ALA A 6 -5.28 -11.48 -2.95
N VAL A 7 -5.66 -12.65 -3.45
CA VAL A 7 -5.97 -12.84 -4.88
C VAL A 7 -7.26 -12.13 -5.27
N PHE A 8 -8.28 -12.15 -4.41
CA PHE A 8 -9.54 -11.43 -4.63
C PHE A 8 -9.34 -9.90 -4.76
N LEU A 9 -8.44 -9.33 -3.98
CA LEU A 9 -8.09 -7.90 -3.99
C LEU A 9 -7.19 -7.50 -5.18
N SER A 10 -6.82 -8.43 -6.04
CA SER A 10 -6.02 -8.15 -7.23
C SER A 10 -6.77 -7.31 -8.26
N CYS A 11 -6.02 -6.51 -9.03
CA CYS A 11 -6.50 -5.85 -10.23
C CYS A 11 -6.51 -6.76 -11.48
N ASP A 12 -6.11 -8.03 -11.35
CA ASP A 12 -6.08 -8.99 -12.46
C ASP A 12 -7.51 -9.34 -12.89
N THR A 13 -7.80 -9.22 -14.18
CA THR A 13 -9.14 -9.42 -14.73
C THR A 13 -9.62 -10.87 -14.68
N ASN A 14 -8.69 -11.82 -14.57
CA ASN A 14 -9.00 -13.26 -14.52
C ASN A 14 -8.98 -13.82 -13.08
N LYS A 15 -8.93 -12.96 -12.07
CA LYS A 15 -8.76 -13.38 -10.66
C LYS A 15 -9.86 -14.32 -10.18
N GLU A 16 -11.12 -14.08 -10.59
CA GLU A 16 -12.27 -14.88 -10.17
C GLU A 16 -12.18 -16.32 -10.71
N ASP A 17 -11.88 -16.49 -12.00
CA ASP A 17 -11.69 -17.81 -12.61
C ASP A 17 -10.51 -18.57 -11.96
N ILE A 18 -9.40 -17.87 -11.73
CA ILE A 18 -8.23 -18.43 -11.07
C ILE A 18 -8.55 -18.84 -9.63
N LEU A 19 -9.31 -18.02 -8.89
CA LEU A 19 -9.76 -18.34 -7.53
C LEU A 19 -10.62 -19.61 -7.52
N ILE A 20 -11.64 -19.68 -8.39
CA ILE A 20 -12.55 -20.83 -8.46
C ILE A 20 -11.77 -22.11 -8.76
N ARG A 21 -10.87 -22.07 -9.74
CA ARG A 21 -10.04 -23.24 -10.10
C ARG A 21 -9.07 -23.64 -8.98
N ALA A 22 -8.48 -22.67 -8.31
CA ALA A 22 -7.59 -22.92 -7.18
C ALA A 22 -8.35 -23.54 -5.99
N ILE A 23 -9.52 -23.01 -5.66
CA ILE A 23 -10.39 -23.55 -4.61
C ILE A 23 -10.82 -24.98 -4.96
N LYS A 24 -11.31 -25.23 -6.19
CA LYS A 24 -11.69 -26.57 -6.66
C LYS A 24 -10.52 -27.55 -6.54
N GLY A 25 -9.31 -27.16 -6.99
CA GLY A 25 -8.13 -28.00 -6.89
C GLY A 25 -7.74 -28.33 -5.44
N VAL A 26 -7.92 -27.39 -4.52
CA VAL A 26 -7.70 -27.63 -3.08
C VAL A 26 -8.75 -28.59 -2.50
N PHE A 27 -10.03 -28.46 -2.89
CA PHE A 27 -11.08 -29.41 -2.44
C PHE A 27 -10.84 -30.83 -2.94
N GLU A 28 -10.41 -31.00 -4.18
CA GLU A 28 -10.22 -32.31 -4.80
C GLU A 28 -8.92 -33.01 -4.35
N ARG A 29 -7.85 -32.23 -4.10
CA ARG A 29 -6.47 -32.75 -3.94
C ARG A 29 -5.75 -32.27 -2.68
N GLY A 30 -6.46 -31.52 -1.84
CA GLY A 30 -5.92 -30.96 -0.61
C GLY A 30 -5.09 -29.69 -0.83
N TYR A 31 -4.66 -29.07 0.27
CA TYR A 31 -3.96 -27.78 0.27
C TYR A 31 -2.63 -27.79 -0.52
N GLY A 32 -1.99 -28.96 -0.64
CA GLY A 32 -0.77 -29.12 -1.44
C GLY A 32 -0.92 -28.74 -2.91
N TYR A 33 -2.14 -28.77 -3.43
CA TYR A 33 -2.45 -28.34 -4.81
C TYR A 33 -1.93 -26.94 -5.13
N ILE A 34 -2.04 -26.00 -4.19
CA ILE A 34 -1.57 -24.61 -4.39
C ILE A 34 -0.08 -24.54 -4.76
N PHE A 35 0.71 -25.53 -4.38
CA PHE A 35 2.15 -25.60 -4.68
C PHE A 35 2.47 -26.45 -5.94
N SER A 36 1.47 -27.00 -6.58
CA SER A 36 1.65 -27.79 -7.81
C SER A 36 2.13 -26.91 -8.98
N SER A 37 2.63 -27.57 -10.03
CA SER A 37 3.03 -26.92 -11.30
C SER A 37 1.85 -26.60 -12.22
N GLU A 38 0.63 -26.93 -11.83
CA GLU A 38 -0.55 -26.66 -12.65
C GLU A 38 -0.76 -25.18 -12.87
N LYS A 39 -1.28 -24.84 -14.06
CA LYS A 39 -1.44 -23.47 -14.53
C LYS A 39 -2.24 -22.61 -13.52
N ALA A 40 -3.39 -23.10 -13.05
CA ALA A 40 -4.22 -22.33 -12.12
C ALA A 40 -3.52 -22.11 -10.77
N ALA A 41 -2.82 -23.11 -10.23
CA ALA A 41 -2.04 -22.97 -9.00
C ALA A 41 -0.86 -21.99 -9.17
N SER A 42 -0.17 -22.07 -10.32
CA SER A 42 0.94 -21.17 -10.65
C SER A 42 0.46 -19.71 -10.78
N GLU A 43 -0.65 -19.48 -11.50
CA GLU A 43 -1.25 -18.16 -11.67
C GLU A 43 -1.78 -17.60 -10.34
N PHE A 44 -2.41 -18.42 -9.52
CA PHE A 44 -2.83 -18.06 -8.16
C PHE A 44 -1.65 -17.53 -7.33
N ARG A 45 -0.53 -18.26 -7.32
CA ARG A 45 0.69 -17.85 -6.59
C ARG A 45 1.29 -16.57 -7.17
N ARG A 46 1.27 -16.38 -8.49
CA ARG A 46 1.74 -15.17 -9.17
C ARG A 46 0.93 -13.95 -8.74
N ILE A 47 -0.40 -14.02 -8.82
CA ILE A 47 -1.30 -12.94 -8.46
C ILE A 47 -1.14 -12.61 -6.97
N ARG A 48 -1.20 -13.61 -6.11
CA ARG A 48 -0.98 -13.45 -4.67
C ARG A 48 0.34 -12.72 -4.37
N ARG A 49 1.43 -13.15 -5.01
CA ARG A 49 2.75 -12.51 -4.82
C ARG A 49 2.73 -11.05 -5.24
N ASN A 50 2.10 -10.71 -6.34
CA ASN A 50 2.00 -9.33 -6.82
C ASN A 50 1.27 -8.43 -5.82
N VAL A 51 0.13 -8.88 -5.30
CA VAL A 51 -0.65 -8.12 -4.29
C VAL A 51 0.14 -7.93 -3.00
N LEU A 52 0.74 -9.02 -2.48
CA LEU A 52 1.50 -8.96 -1.23
C LEU A 52 2.80 -8.15 -1.37
N SER A 53 3.46 -8.20 -2.53
CA SER A 53 4.64 -7.38 -2.81
C SER A 53 4.29 -5.90 -2.88
N GLU A 54 3.17 -5.53 -3.52
CA GLU A 54 2.70 -4.15 -3.55
C GLU A 54 2.34 -3.65 -2.14
N ASN A 55 1.61 -4.45 -1.37
CA ASN A 55 1.31 -4.15 0.04
C ASN A 55 2.59 -3.95 0.87
N HIS A 56 3.59 -4.81 0.67
CA HIS A 56 4.88 -4.68 1.35
C HIS A 56 5.59 -3.37 0.98
N SER A 57 5.63 -3.03 -0.30
CA SER A 57 6.24 -1.78 -0.78
C SER A 57 5.59 -0.55 -0.16
N TYR A 58 4.25 -0.49 -0.14
CA TYR A 58 3.55 0.65 0.46
C TYR A 58 3.73 0.76 1.98
N LYS A 59 3.98 -0.31 2.70
CA LYS A 59 4.33 -0.24 4.13
C LYS A 59 5.61 0.57 4.40
N GLY A 60 6.54 0.57 3.46
CA GLY A 60 7.77 1.36 3.55
C GLY A 60 7.70 2.72 2.87
N LEU A 61 6.86 2.87 1.85
CA LEU A 61 6.83 4.05 0.99
C LEU A 61 5.68 5.01 1.27
N LEU A 62 4.66 4.59 2.04
CA LEU A 62 3.55 5.47 2.41
C LEU A 62 4.07 6.60 3.32
N ARG A 63 3.71 7.83 2.98
CA ARG A 63 4.10 9.04 3.73
C ARG A 63 2.86 9.66 4.36
N PHE A 64 2.94 9.88 5.65
CA PHE A 64 1.92 10.59 6.41
C PHE A 64 2.32 12.04 6.54
N LYS A 65 1.36 12.94 6.39
CA LYS A 65 1.48 14.37 6.57
C LYS A 65 0.56 14.81 7.69
N GLU A 66 1.04 15.67 8.58
CA GLU A 66 0.22 16.27 9.62
C GLU A 66 -0.65 17.37 9.02
N VAL A 67 -1.95 17.29 9.25
CA VAL A 67 -2.90 18.32 8.86
C VAL A 67 -3.34 19.15 10.07
N GLU A 68 -4.00 20.28 9.81
CA GLU A 68 -4.61 21.08 10.88
C GLU A 68 -5.54 20.20 11.72
N GLY A 69 -5.47 20.34 13.05
CA GLY A 69 -6.18 19.47 13.99
C GLY A 69 -5.39 18.23 14.43
N GLY A 70 -4.13 18.05 13.98
CA GLY A 70 -3.21 17.01 14.48
C GLY A 70 -3.50 15.59 13.98
N VAL A 71 -4.29 15.44 12.93
CA VAL A 71 -4.53 14.15 12.25
C VAL A 71 -3.46 13.92 11.20
N MET A 72 -2.99 12.68 11.05
CA MET A 72 -2.03 12.30 10.02
C MET A 72 -2.76 11.77 8.78
N ILE A 73 -2.51 12.33 7.60
CA ILE A 73 -3.10 11.87 6.34
C ILE A 73 -2.04 11.26 5.45
N ALA A 74 -2.35 10.11 4.85
CA ALA A 74 -1.53 9.50 3.82
C ALA A 74 -2.38 9.15 2.60
N GLU A 75 -1.92 9.60 1.43
CA GLU A 75 -2.52 9.27 0.14
C GLU A 75 -1.72 8.22 -0.59
N PHE A 76 -2.42 7.35 -1.32
CA PHE A 76 -1.79 6.40 -2.22
C PHE A 76 -2.72 6.00 -3.37
N ALA A 77 -2.16 5.47 -4.45
CA ALA A 77 -2.92 4.98 -5.60
C ALA A 77 -2.39 3.61 -6.04
N PRO A 78 -2.71 2.54 -5.31
CA PRO A 78 -2.20 1.22 -5.59
C PRO A 78 -2.89 0.61 -6.84
N LYS A 79 -2.21 -0.35 -7.49
CA LYS A 79 -2.83 -1.14 -8.56
C LYS A 79 -3.91 -2.07 -7.99
N ASN A 80 -3.55 -2.81 -6.95
CA ASN A 80 -4.44 -3.75 -6.28
C ASN A 80 -5.20 -3.05 -5.14
N ASP A 81 -6.33 -3.59 -4.74
CA ASP A 81 -7.12 -3.07 -3.62
C ASP A 81 -6.50 -3.53 -2.29
N ILE A 82 -5.50 -2.81 -1.82
CA ILE A 82 -4.71 -3.21 -0.65
C ILE A 82 -5.00 -2.39 0.60
N LEU A 83 -5.99 -1.49 0.59
CA LEU A 83 -6.30 -0.64 1.74
C LEU A 83 -6.54 -1.46 3.00
N THR A 84 -7.37 -2.50 2.92
CA THR A 84 -7.66 -3.40 4.05
C THR A 84 -6.46 -4.23 4.52
N LEU A 85 -5.47 -4.46 3.64
CA LEU A 85 -4.26 -5.21 3.96
C LEU A 85 -3.18 -4.35 4.62
N ILE A 86 -3.16 -3.04 4.32
CA ILE A 86 -2.12 -2.14 4.80
C ILE A 86 -2.48 -1.51 6.15
N VAL A 87 -3.75 -1.21 6.39
CA VAL A 87 -4.26 -0.54 7.60
C VAL A 87 -3.81 -1.22 8.89
N PRO A 88 -3.91 -2.56 9.06
CA PRO A 88 -3.49 -3.21 10.31
C PRO A 88 -2.00 -3.01 10.66
N HIS A 89 -1.15 -2.80 9.64
CA HIS A 89 0.26 -2.49 9.87
C HIS A 89 0.43 -1.12 10.54
N PHE A 90 -0.29 -0.10 10.06
CA PHE A 90 -0.19 1.25 10.60
C PHE A 90 -0.90 1.42 11.94
N VAL A 91 -2.02 0.75 12.15
CA VAL A 91 -2.66 0.67 13.48
C VAL A 91 -1.69 0.12 14.51
N LYS A 92 -0.96 -0.95 14.20
CA LYS A 92 0.05 -1.50 15.10
C LYS A 92 1.25 -0.58 15.30
N ARG A 93 1.64 0.17 14.27
CA ARG A 93 2.78 1.09 14.31
C ARG A 93 2.47 2.38 15.06
N PHE A 94 1.23 2.88 14.95
CA PHE A 94 0.76 4.14 15.46
C PHE A 94 -0.53 3.95 16.31
N PRO A 95 -0.47 3.21 17.41
CA PRO A 95 -1.68 2.81 18.14
C PRO A 95 -2.44 3.98 18.79
N THR A 96 -1.75 5.10 19.06
CA THR A 96 -2.31 6.29 19.71
C THR A 96 -2.46 7.50 18.78
N ILE A 97 -2.04 7.37 17.53
CA ILE A 97 -2.09 8.48 16.58
C ILE A 97 -3.34 8.34 15.71
N ASN A 98 -4.10 9.41 15.61
CA ASN A 98 -5.22 9.48 14.70
C ASN A 98 -4.72 9.68 13.26
N PHE A 99 -5.15 8.83 12.34
CA PHE A 99 -4.70 8.90 10.95
C PHE A 99 -5.79 8.48 9.95
N VAL A 100 -5.62 8.96 8.74
CA VAL A 100 -6.41 8.56 7.56
C VAL A 100 -5.47 8.04 6.48
N ILE A 101 -5.80 6.91 5.87
CA ILE A 101 -5.15 6.39 4.67
C ILE A 101 -6.17 6.40 3.54
N ALA A 102 -5.90 7.18 2.49
CA ALA A 102 -6.81 7.38 1.36
C ALA A 102 -6.31 6.68 0.10
N ASP A 103 -7.08 5.72 -0.42
CA ASP A 103 -6.90 5.19 -1.79
C ASP A 103 -7.60 6.13 -2.77
N VAL A 104 -6.86 7.10 -3.26
CA VAL A 104 -7.39 8.12 -4.18
C VAL A 104 -7.80 7.56 -5.55
N LYS A 105 -7.33 6.36 -5.88
CA LYS A 105 -7.72 5.69 -7.13
C LYS A 105 -9.12 5.08 -7.05
N ARG A 106 -9.51 4.57 -5.88
CA ARG A 106 -10.79 3.92 -5.66
C ARG A 106 -11.81 4.79 -4.95
N GLY A 107 -11.40 5.97 -4.48
CA GLY A 107 -12.27 6.83 -3.69
C GLY A 107 -12.68 6.16 -2.37
N THR A 108 -11.73 5.50 -1.71
CA THR A 108 -11.96 4.84 -0.41
C THR A 108 -10.91 5.26 0.60
N ALA A 109 -11.28 5.32 1.85
CA ALA A 109 -10.35 5.64 2.93
C ALA A 109 -10.55 4.73 4.14
N ALA A 110 -9.48 4.60 4.92
CA ALA A 110 -9.54 4.02 6.25
C ALA A 110 -9.13 5.08 7.26
N MET A 111 -9.99 5.31 8.23
CA MET A 111 -9.78 6.24 9.33
C MET A 111 -9.53 5.47 10.61
N HIS A 112 -8.42 5.79 11.28
CA HIS A 112 -8.09 5.31 12.63
C HIS A 112 -8.22 6.48 13.60
N MET A 113 -9.23 6.41 14.46
CA MET A 113 -9.52 7.44 15.46
C MET A 113 -9.80 6.75 16.80
N ASP A 114 -9.13 7.18 17.87
CA ASP A 114 -9.33 6.69 19.24
C ASP A 114 -9.30 5.15 19.34
N GLY A 115 -8.36 4.52 18.61
CA GLY A 115 -8.17 3.07 18.59
C GLY A 115 -9.18 2.29 17.76
N LYS A 116 -10.11 2.95 17.07
CA LYS A 116 -11.09 2.33 16.18
C LYS A 116 -10.72 2.58 14.73
N VAL A 117 -11.03 1.60 13.87
CA VAL A 117 -10.83 1.70 12.42
C VAL A 117 -12.18 1.67 11.74
N GLU A 118 -12.42 2.66 10.89
CA GLU A 118 -13.59 2.74 10.02
C GLU A 118 -13.16 2.86 8.56
N PHE A 119 -13.89 2.21 7.66
CA PHE A 119 -13.69 2.30 6.22
C PHE A 119 -14.80 3.15 5.62
N LEU A 120 -14.41 4.13 4.80
CA LEU A 120 -15.30 5.16 4.27
C LEU A 120 -15.17 5.26 2.75
N GLU A 121 -16.24 5.67 2.09
CA GLU A 121 -16.16 6.18 0.73
C GLU A 121 -15.67 7.63 0.76
N LEU A 122 -14.69 7.93 -0.07
CA LEU A 122 -14.07 9.23 -0.17
C LEU A 122 -14.65 9.95 -1.40
N LYS A 123 -15.45 10.97 -1.17
CA LYS A 123 -16.00 11.81 -2.26
C LYS A 123 -15.01 12.87 -2.69
N GLU A 124 -14.38 13.52 -1.73
CA GLU A 124 -13.39 14.56 -1.91
C GLU A 124 -12.42 14.52 -0.74
N LEU A 125 -11.15 14.82 -1.00
CA LEU A 125 -10.13 14.91 0.03
C LEU A 125 -9.62 16.34 0.04
N ASP A 126 -10.20 17.16 0.93
CA ASP A 126 -9.78 18.52 1.17
C ASP A 126 -9.18 18.62 2.57
N TYR A 127 -7.94 19.11 2.66
CA TYR A 127 -7.24 19.32 3.93
C TYR A 127 -6.14 20.38 3.79
N THR A 128 -5.87 21.07 4.88
CA THR A 128 -4.75 22.00 4.99
C THR A 128 -3.61 21.35 5.76
N ILE A 129 -2.41 21.37 5.18
CA ILE A 129 -1.20 20.87 5.83
C ILE A 129 -0.84 21.81 6.98
N SER A 130 -0.48 21.26 8.15
CA SER A 130 -0.09 22.05 9.31
C SER A 130 1.20 22.86 9.03
N GLU A 131 1.37 24.01 9.69
CA GLU A 131 2.61 24.81 9.59
C GLU A 131 3.84 23.99 10.02
N ARG A 132 3.65 23.10 11.00
CA ARG A 132 4.69 22.20 11.48
C ARG A 132 5.12 21.22 10.40
N GLU A 133 4.19 20.63 9.68
CA GLU A 133 4.47 19.72 8.56
C GLU A 133 5.20 20.44 7.43
N GLN A 134 4.78 21.66 7.08
CA GLN A 134 5.45 22.47 6.06
C GLN A 134 6.93 22.68 6.42
N PHE A 135 7.21 23.03 7.68
CA PHE A 135 8.59 23.17 8.17
C PHE A 135 9.39 21.88 8.06
N PHE A 136 8.79 20.74 8.44
CA PHE A 136 9.46 19.44 8.34
C PHE A 136 9.70 19.00 6.89
N GLU A 137 8.76 19.26 5.97
CA GLU A 137 8.96 18.97 4.54
C GLU A 137 10.15 19.76 3.97
N GLU A 138 10.28 21.04 4.32
CA GLU A 138 11.40 21.88 3.89
C GLU A 138 12.72 21.38 4.49
N ALA A 139 12.76 21.17 5.79
CA ALA A 139 13.95 20.66 6.48
C ALA A 139 14.38 19.28 5.93
N TRP A 140 13.42 18.41 5.59
CA TRP A 140 13.71 17.10 4.98
C TRP A 140 14.31 17.24 3.59
N LYS A 141 13.80 18.14 2.75
CA LYS A 141 14.35 18.41 1.41
C LYS A 141 15.80 18.91 1.48
N ASP A 142 16.09 19.79 2.42
CA ASP A 142 17.44 20.33 2.60
C ASP A 142 18.39 19.29 3.18
N PHE A 143 17.96 18.50 4.15
CA PHE A 143 18.72 17.38 4.66
C PHE A 143 19.04 16.38 3.55
N TYR A 144 18.05 15.97 2.75
CA TYR A 144 18.25 15.03 1.66
C TYR A 144 19.26 15.53 0.61
N LYS A 145 19.23 16.82 0.27
CA LYS A 145 20.22 17.42 -0.63
C LYS A 145 21.63 17.41 -0.03
N THR A 146 21.75 17.69 1.27
CA THR A 146 23.03 17.80 1.97
C THR A 146 23.73 16.45 2.12
N ILE A 147 22.98 15.37 2.39
CA ILE A 147 23.56 14.02 2.57
C ILE A 147 23.76 13.25 1.26
N ALA A 148 23.24 13.78 0.14
CA ALA A 148 23.35 13.11 -1.14
C ALA A 148 24.79 13.07 -1.64
N ILE A 149 25.35 11.88 -1.77
CA ILE A 149 26.69 11.65 -2.36
C ILE A 149 26.49 11.42 -3.86
N ASN A 150 26.82 12.43 -4.68
CA ASN A 150 26.57 12.42 -6.12
C ASN A 150 27.23 11.22 -6.83
N GLU A 151 28.42 10.80 -6.40
CA GLU A 151 29.17 9.67 -6.98
C GLU A 151 28.47 8.32 -6.74
N ARG A 152 27.59 8.24 -5.74
CA ARG A 152 26.80 7.04 -5.42
C ARG A 152 25.41 7.05 -6.05
N ARG A 153 25.07 8.11 -6.80
CA ARG A 153 23.74 8.24 -7.41
C ARG A 153 23.56 7.17 -8.49
N ASN A 154 22.60 6.28 -8.30
CA ASN A 154 22.26 5.22 -9.25
C ASN A 154 20.74 5.23 -9.50
N GLU A 155 20.31 5.96 -10.54
CA GLU A 155 18.91 6.10 -10.88
C GLU A 155 18.23 4.78 -11.27
N LYS A 156 18.96 3.87 -11.94
CA LYS A 156 18.43 2.57 -12.33
C LYS A 156 18.09 1.72 -11.11
N LEU A 157 18.98 1.67 -10.14
CA LEU A 157 18.78 0.96 -8.88
C LEU A 157 17.65 1.62 -8.06
N MET A 158 17.61 2.94 -8.04
CA MET A 158 16.56 3.69 -7.35
C MET A 158 15.17 3.38 -7.95
N ILE A 159 15.03 3.41 -9.28
CA ILE A 159 13.75 3.08 -9.97
C ILE A 159 13.36 1.62 -9.75
N SER A 160 14.33 0.70 -9.68
CA SER A 160 14.08 -0.71 -9.38
C SER A 160 13.50 -0.92 -7.98
N ASN A 161 14.09 -0.25 -6.98
CA ASN A 161 13.65 -0.38 -5.57
C ASN A 161 12.43 0.47 -5.25
N MET A 162 12.28 1.60 -5.94
CA MET A 162 11.21 2.57 -5.74
C MET A 162 10.67 3.04 -7.11
N PRO A 163 9.80 2.26 -7.75
CA PRO A 163 9.20 2.60 -9.05
C PRO A 163 8.56 3.98 -9.07
N LYS A 164 8.66 4.69 -10.21
CA LYS A 164 8.20 6.09 -10.37
C LYS A 164 6.75 6.34 -9.94
N ARG A 165 5.88 5.31 -9.99
CA ARG A 165 4.48 5.41 -9.55
C ARG A 165 4.31 5.80 -8.07
N TYR A 166 5.32 5.56 -7.22
CA TYR A 166 5.32 5.96 -5.80
C TYR A 166 5.77 7.39 -5.58
N TRP A 167 6.50 8.01 -6.55
CA TRP A 167 7.18 9.29 -6.38
C TRP A 167 6.24 10.46 -6.13
N ARG A 168 5.01 10.40 -6.67
CA ARG A 168 4.01 11.45 -6.50
C ARG A 168 3.73 11.79 -5.03
N TYR A 169 3.90 10.81 -4.15
CA TYR A 169 3.55 10.93 -2.73
C TYR A 169 4.79 11.07 -1.84
N LEU A 170 5.98 11.25 -2.41
CA LEU A 170 7.23 11.39 -1.69
C LEU A 170 7.67 12.85 -1.65
N VAL A 171 8.02 13.32 -0.45
CA VAL A 171 8.46 14.71 -0.21
C VAL A 171 9.80 15.01 -0.91
N GLU A 172 10.65 13.99 -1.04
CA GLU A 172 11.99 14.06 -1.62
C GLU A 172 12.03 14.00 -3.17
N LYS A 173 10.88 13.97 -3.88
CA LYS A 173 10.81 13.79 -5.36
C LYS A 173 9.99 14.85 -6.10
#